data_4a4193da55649544cd07557587c4cd78
#
_entry.id   4a4193da55649544cd07557587c4cd78
#
_cell.length_a   1.000
_cell.length_b   1.000
_cell.length_c   1.000
_cell.angle_alpha   90.00
_cell.angle_beta   90.00
_cell.angle_gamma   90.00
#
_symmetry.space_group_name_H-M   'P 1'
#
loop_
_entity.id
_entity.type
_entity.pdbx_description
1 polymer ?
#
loop_
_entity_poly.entity_id
_entity_poly.type
_entity_poly.pdbx_seq_one_letter_code
_entity_poly.pdbx_strand_id
1 'polypeptide(L)'
;MDATVNAVSTAVQSTLIAMTPDAPATATAQPTLGLPPSPTATLPPTPTQFVPPTNTLPAPDPTVTPGATGPERPNGALIHAARLTTAPTIDAQGGDWPSPLPVAIDQNVFKPANWSGAADQIGHFAIGWDANSLYLFVIVNDELHVQIQHGELLYQGDSLELQLDTDLAGDFDTRTLSPDDYQLGLSPGQDSASPEAYLWNPAGQRGTPTGLILASRATGDQGGYALEVAIPWSLYGLTPTGGLRLGFALNSSDDDQPGVAVQESMISTVSTRTLTDPTTWGTLQLDP
;
A
#
# COMPACT_ATOMS: atom_id res chain seq x y z
N MET A 1 56.50 -33.92 4.46
CA MET A 1 56.41 -33.62 3.01
C MET A 1 55.59 -32.35 2.94
N ASP A 2 56.31 -31.25 2.65
CA ASP A 2 55.77 -29.90 2.56
C ASP A 2 54.90 -29.73 1.32
N ALA A 3 53.82 -29.01 1.44
CA ALA A 3 53.13 -28.40 0.32
C ALA A 3 52.82 -26.94 0.65
N THR A 4 53.65 -26.09 0.06
CA THR A 4 53.64 -24.64 0.14
C THR A 4 52.45 -24.07 -0.59
N VAL A 5 51.67 -23.21 0.07
CA VAL A 5 50.60 -22.43 -0.53
C VAL A 5 51.19 -21.09 -0.99
N ASN A 6 51.16 -20.84 -2.27
CA ASN A 6 51.53 -19.56 -2.88
C ASN A 6 50.32 -18.61 -2.84
N ALA A 7 50.45 -17.54 -2.08
CA ALA A 7 49.55 -16.39 -2.16
C ALA A 7 50.06 -15.42 -3.23
N VAL A 8 49.24 -15.15 -4.25
CA VAL A 8 49.50 -14.09 -5.22
C VAL A 8 48.75 -12.84 -4.75
N SER A 9 49.51 -11.87 -4.30
CA SER A 9 49.04 -10.52 -3.99
C SER A 9 49.16 -9.66 -5.24
N THR A 10 48.10 -9.20 -5.83
CA THR A 10 48.09 -8.25 -6.93
C THR A 10 47.87 -6.84 -6.38
N ALA A 11 48.92 -6.06 -6.29
CA ALA A 11 48.85 -4.64 -5.96
C ALA A 11 48.43 -3.84 -7.21
N VAL A 12 47.34 -3.13 -7.12
CA VAL A 12 46.92 -2.12 -8.12
C VAL A 12 47.55 -0.79 -7.72
N GLN A 13 48.52 -0.34 -8.49
CA GLN A 13 49.07 1.02 -8.37
C GLN A 13 48.17 2.01 -9.11
N SER A 14 47.60 2.95 -8.37
CA SER A 14 46.86 4.10 -8.92
C SER A 14 47.87 5.19 -9.30
N THR A 15 48.00 5.49 -10.59
CA THR A 15 48.81 6.60 -11.10
C THR A 15 48.00 7.90 -10.94
N LEU A 16 48.43 8.80 -10.06
CA LEU A 16 47.97 10.17 -9.97
C LEU A 16 48.58 10.99 -11.11
N ILE A 17 47.77 11.48 -12.02
CA ILE A 17 48.19 12.50 -13.00
C ILE A 17 47.91 13.87 -12.37
N ALA A 18 48.98 14.60 -12.07
CA ALA A 18 48.90 15.98 -11.63
C ALA A 18 48.57 16.88 -12.81
N MET A 19 47.39 17.52 -12.78
CA MET A 19 47.06 18.58 -13.71
C MET A 19 47.54 19.94 -13.16
N THR A 20 48.42 20.60 -13.89
CA THR A 20 48.87 21.97 -13.65
C THR A 20 47.72 22.94 -13.95
N PRO A 21 47.54 24.01 -13.15
CA PRO A 21 46.52 25.01 -13.44
C PRO A 21 46.94 25.93 -14.59
N ASP A 22 46.10 26.05 -15.57
CA ASP A 22 46.26 26.98 -16.69
C ASP A 22 45.90 28.44 -16.30
N ALA A 23 46.61 29.39 -16.88
CA ALA A 23 46.54 30.82 -16.55
C ALA A 23 45.16 31.43 -16.91
N PRO A 24 44.74 32.55 -16.23
CA PRO A 24 43.43 33.10 -16.48
C PRO A 24 43.39 33.84 -17.84
N ALA A 25 42.42 33.47 -18.66
CA ALA A 25 42.09 34.19 -19.90
C ALA A 25 41.46 35.54 -19.60
N THR A 26 41.98 36.56 -20.24
CA THR A 26 41.49 37.94 -20.18
C THR A 26 40.06 38.04 -20.71
N ALA A 27 39.15 38.49 -19.89
CA ALA A 27 37.75 38.69 -20.27
C ALA A 27 37.62 39.89 -21.20
N THR A 28 37.22 39.64 -22.44
CA THR A 28 36.82 40.70 -23.39
C THR A 28 35.38 41.13 -23.05
N ALA A 29 35.19 42.42 -22.82
CA ALA A 29 33.88 43.02 -22.52
C ALA A 29 32.92 42.83 -23.69
N GLN A 30 31.78 42.19 -23.43
CA GLN A 30 30.68 42.01 -24.38
C GLN A 30 29.80 43.27 -24.39
N PRO A 31 29.35 43.77 -25.55
CA PRO A 31 28.50 44.97 -25.61
C PRO A 31 27.12 44.66 -25.01
N THR A 32 26.66 45.57 -24.15
CA THR A 32 25.34 45.53 -23.52
C THR A 32 24.27 45.86 -24.56
N LEU A 33 23.50 44.85 -24.98
CA LEU A 33 22.29 45.08 -25.77
C LEU A 33 21.17 45.55 -24.82
N GLY A 34 20.67 46.76 -25.11
CA GLY A 34 19.53 47.33 -24.38
C GLY A 34 18.28 46.46 -24.53
N LEU A 35 17.64 46.19 -23.42
CA LEU A 35 16.37 45.48 -23.37
C LEU A 35 15.25 46.34 -24.01
N PRO A 36 14.37 45.74 -24.83
CA PRO A 36 13.18 46.43 -25.31
C PRO A 36 12.21 46.70 -24.14
N PRO A 37 11.37 47.75 -24.24
CA PRO A 37 10.42 48.08 -23.18
C PRO A 37 9.43 46.91 -22.99
N SER A 38 9.20 46.55 -21.71
CA SER A 38 8.24 45.54 -21.30
C SER A 38 6.82 45.93 -21.75
N PRO A 39 6.05 45.02 -22.38
CA PRO A 39 4.67 45.30 -22.72
C PRO A 39 3.84 45.46 -21.44
N THR A 40 3.06 46.52 -21.36
CA THR A 40 2.10 46.76 -20.28
C THR A 40 1.06 45.66 -20.31
N ALA A 41 1.02 44.82 -19.25
CA ALA A 41 0.03 43.77 -19.12
C ALA A 41 -1.37 44.39 -18.89
N THR A 42 -2.25 44.24 -19.87
CA THR A 42 -3.67 44.49 -19.70
C THR A 42 -4.29 43.38 -18.90
N LEU A 43 -4.82 43.69 -17.73
CA LEU A 43 -5.50 42.68 -16.88
C LEU A 43 -6.73 42.13 -17.64
N PRO A 44 -6.93 40.80 -17.64
CA PRO A 44 -8.13 40.20 -18.16
C PRO A 44 -9.36 40.63 -17.33
N PRO A 45 -10.55 40.71 -17.94
CA PRO A 45 -11.75 41.07 -17.21
C PRO A 45 -12.03 39.99 -16.13
N THR A 46 -12.42 40.44 -14.94
CA THR A 46 -12.80 39.57 -13.81
C THR A 46 -13.93 38.65 -14.26
N PRO A 47 -13.79 37.32 -14.09
CA PRO A 47 -14.85 36.40 -14.45
C PRO A 47 -16.05 36.62 -13.53
N THR A 48 -17.21 36.86 -14.13
CA THR A 48 -18.50 36.93 -13.43
C THR A 48 -18.77 35.56 -12.87
N GLN A 49 -18.85 35.41 -11.54
CA GLN A 49 -19.21 34.15 -10.90
C GLN A 49 -20.62 33.73 -11.32
N PHE A 50 -20.72 32.62 -12.03
CA PHE A 50 -21.99 31.93 -12.25
C PHE A 50 -22.38 31.23 -10.97
N VAL A 51 -23.44 31.70 -10.30
CA VAL A 51 -24.05 31.01 -9.16
C VAL A 51 -25.10 30.05 -9.75
N PRO A 52 -24.87 28.72 -9.71
CA PRO A 52 -25.89 27.79 -10.15
C PRO A 52 -27.11 27.85 -9.19
N PRO A 53 -28.31 27.65 -9.68
CA PRO A 53 -29.48 27.57 -8.82
C PRO A 53 -29.33 26.44 -7.82
N THR A 54 -29.52 26.75 -6.53
CA THR A 54 -29.50 25.76 -5.46
C THR A 54 -30.74 24.88 -5.60
N ASN A 55 -30.57 23.71 -6.24
CA ASN A 55 -31.58 22.66 -6.16
C ASN A 55 -31.52 22.05 -4.76
N THR A 56 -32.39 22.51 -3.88
CA THR A 56 -32.63 21.86 -2.60
C THR A 56 -33.35 20.53 -2.89
N LEU A 57 -32.61 19.47 -3.00
CA LEU A 57 -33.18 18.12 -2.97
C LEU A 57 -33.94 17.94 -1.65
N PRO A 58 -35.13 17.35 -1.63
CA PRO A 58 -35.77 16.97 -0.38
C PRO A 58 -34.82 16.05 0.41
N ALA A 59 -34.77 16.25 1.73
CA ALA A 59 -34.00 15.39 2.61
C ALA A 59 -34.39 13.93 2.33
N PRO A 60 -33.40 13.01 2.16
CA PRO A 60 -33.75 11.61 2.00
C PRO A 60 -34.52 11.15 3.25
N ASP A 61 -35.63 10.47 3.00
CA ASP A 61 -36.36 9.75 4.04
C ASP A 61 -35.36 8.86 4.83
N PRO A 62 -35.50 8.69 6.15
CA PRO A 62 -34.66 7.81 6.90
C PRO A 62 -34.80 6.40 6.34
N THR A 63 -33.92 6.03 5.44
CA THR A 63 -33.88 4.71 4.84
C THR A 63 -33.61 3.72 5.96
N VAL A 64 -34.53 2.82 6.19
CA VAL A 64 -34.33 1.65 7.06
C VAL A 64 -33.04 0.99 6.59
N THR A 65 -32.03 0.99 7.44
CA THR A 65 -30.73 0.36 7.18
C THR A 65 -30.98 -1.11 6.83
N PRO A 66 -30.67 -1.58 5.64
CA PRO A 66 -30.72 -3.00 5.36
C PRO A 66 -29.80 -3.71 6.34
N GLY A 67 -30.28 -4.74 7.02
CA GLY A 67 -29.42 -5.62 7.79
C GLY A 67 -28.34 -6.23 6.90
N ALA A 68 -27.28 -6.75 7.53
CA ALA A 68 -26.21 -7.41 6.82
C ALA A 68 -26.76 -8.41 5.79
N THR A 69 -26.28 -8.31 4.55
CA THR A 69 -26.71 -9.15 3.45
C THR A 69 -25.56 -10.04 2.99
N GLY A 70 -25.83 -11.34 2.91
CA GLY A 70 -24.87 -12.34 2.47
C GLY A 70 -24.37 -13.27 3.59
N PRO A 71 -23.71 -14.36 3.20
CA PRO A 71 -23.13 -15.31 4.12
C PRO A 71 -21.93 -14.72 4.88
N GLU A 72 -21.48 -15.45 5.90
CA GLU A 72 -20.28 -15.13 6.68
C GLU A 72 -19.43 -16.40 6.76
N ARG A 73 -18.16 -16.29 6.39
CA ARG A 73 -17.22 -17.40 6.54
C ARG A 73 -16.83 -17.56 8.02
N PRO A 74 -16.70 -18.79 8.52
CA PRO A 74 -16.40 -19.06 9.93
C PRO A 74 -14.90 -18.85 10.26
N ASN A 75 -14.13 -18.25 9.37
CA ASN A 75 -12.69 -18.09 9.49
C ASN A 75 -12.37 -16.77 10.16
N GLY A 76 -12.04 -16.80 11.44
CA GLY A 76 -11.75 -15.62 12.23
C GLY A 76 -13.00 -14.81 12.64
N ALA A 77 -12.79 -13.62 13.14
CA ALA A 77 -13.85 -12.69 13.50
C ALA A 77 -14.34 -11.91 12.27
N LEU A 78 -15.64 -11.57 12.26
CA LEU A 78 -16.17 -10.63 11.29
C LEU A 78 -15.47 -9.27 11.44
N ILE A 79 -14.87 -8.78 10.35
CA ILE A 79 -14.22 -7.48 10.33
C ILE A 79 -15.24 -6.44 9.83
N HIS A 80 -15.29 -5.29 10.49
CA HIS A 80 -16.20 -4.20 10.18
C HIS A 80 -15.45 -3.04 9.52
N ALA A 81 -15.80 -2.70 8.28
CA ALA A 81 -15.36 -1.48 7.63
C ALA A 81 -16.34 -0.36 7.98
N ALA A 82 -15.90 0.60 8.77
CA ALA A 82 -16.72 1.74 9.18
C ALA A 82 -17.11 2.61 7.96
N ARG A 83 -18.37 3.03 7.89
CA ARG A 83 -18.77 4.01 6.88
C ARG A 83 -18.24 5.39 7.23
N LEU A 84 -17.46 5.96 6.34
CA LEU A 84 -16.85 7.27 6.55
C LEU A 84 -17.70 8.38 5.95
N THR A 85 -17.93 9.44 6.71
CA THR A 85 -18.61 10.66 6.24
C THR A 85 -17.64 11.65 5.59
N THR A 86 -16.37 11.50 5.86
CA THR A 86 -15.27 12.28 5.28
C THR A 86 -14.15 11.31 4.94
N ALA A 87 -13.64 11.40 3.72
CA ALA A 87 -12.49 10.62 3.31
C ALA A 87 -11.26 10.98 4.16
N PRO A 88 -10.46 10.01 4.60
CA PRO A 88 -9.21 10.30 5.30
C PRO A 88 -8.19 10.95 4.38
N THR A 89 -7.27 11.69 4.95
CA THR A 89 -6.09 12.19 4.24
C THR A 89 -5.07 11.06 4.14
N ILE A 90 -4.73 10.65 2.93
CA ILE A 90 -3.78 9.55 2.73
C ILE A 90 -2.36 10.08 2.90
N ASP A 91 -1.87 10.09 4.14
CA ASP A 91 -0.57 10.63 4.54
C ASP A 91 0.23 9.72 5.49
N ALA A 92 -0.30 8.55 5.80
CA ALA A 92 0.24 7.56 6.74
C ALA A 92 0.44 8.09 8.18
N GLN A 93 -0.29 9.16 8.58
CA GLN A 93 -0.16 9.74 9.93
C GLN A 93 -1.11 9.12 10.96
N GLY A 94 -2.19 8.49 10.53
CA GLY A 94 -3.16 7.82 11.40
C GLY A 94 -4.06 8.76 12.22
N GLY A 95 -4.01 10.08 11.97
CA GLY A 95 -4.81 11.07 12.70
C GLY A 95 -6.32 10.95 12.48
N ASP A 96 -6.71 10.38 11.36
CA ASP A 96 -8.10 10.17 10.94
C ASP A 96 -8.68 8.83 11.43
N TRP A 97 -7.89 8.03 12.12
CA TRP A 97 -8.21 6.65 12.48
C TRP A 97 -8.34 6.44 14.02
N PRO A 98 -9.08 5.39 14.46
CA PRO A 98 -9.17 5.08 15.87
C PRO A 98 -7.81 4.68 16.45
N SER A 99 -7.58 5.03 17.72
CA SER A 99 -6.39 4.62 18.46
C SER A 99 -6.80 4.01 19.80
N PRO A 100 -6.40 2.74 20.08
CA PRO A 100 -5.59 1.85 19.23
C PRO A 100 -6.35 1.36 17.99
N LEU A 101 -5.60 0.87 16.98
CA LEU A 101 -6.17 0.21 15.80
C LEU A 101 -6.86 -1.10 16.22
N PRO A 102 -8.11 -1.36 15.76
CA PRO A 102 -8.97 -2.38 16.36
C PRO A 102 -8.70 -3.82 15.92
N VAL A 103 -8.04 -4.03 14.77
CA VAL A 103 -7.87 -5.37 14.18
C VAL A 103 -6.40 -5.73 14.12
N ALA A 104 -6.07 -6.95 14.58
CA ALA A 104 -4.71 -7.48 14.54
C ALA A 104 -4.44 -8.31 13.26
N ILE A 105 -3.18 -8.31 12.84
CA ILE A 105 -2.60 -9.23 11.87
C ILE A 105 -1.53 -9.98 12.65
N ASP A 106 -1.85 -11.19 13.15
CA ASP A 106 -1.02 -11.90 14.13
C ASP A 106 -1.09 -13.43 14.00
N GLN A 107 -1.74 -13.95 12.95
CA GLN A 107 -1.88 -15.36 12.72
C GLN A 107 -0.85 -15.84 11.69
N ASN A 108 0.20 -16.58 12.11
CA ASN A 108 1.18 -17.07 11.15
C ASN A 108 0.57 -18.10 10.18
N VAL A 109 0.74 -17.87 8.88
CA VAL A 109 0.16 -18.68 7.79
C VAL A 109 1.21 -19.21 6.81
N PHE A 110 2.47 -18.79 6.95
CA PHE A 110 3.56 -19.24 6.08
C PHE A 110 4.87 -19.35 6.87
N LYS A 111 5.57 -20.49 6.71
CA LYS A 111 6.86 -20.80 7.35
C LYS A 111 6.90 -20.45 8.86
N PRO A 112 6.04 -21.05 9.69
CA PRO A 112 5.89 -20.67 11.10
C PRO A 112 7.15 -20.85 11.94
N ALA A 113 8.14 -21.61 11.47
CA ALA A 113 9.41 -21.77 12.16
C ALA A 113 10.32 -20.51 12.07
N ASN A 114 10.02 -19.61 11.14
CA ASN A 114 10.78 -18.39 10.95
C ASN A 114 10.14 -17.17 11.67
N TRP A 115 8.93 -17.32 12.17
CA TRP A 115 8.25 -16.26 12.93
C TRP A 115 8.37 -16.51 14.43
N SER A 116 9.00 -15.60 15.15
CA SER A 116 9.23 -15.73 16.59
C SER A 116 8.17 -15.04 17.45
N GLY A 117 7.09 -14.54 16.86
CA GLY A 117 5.98 -13.89 17.53
C GLY A 117 5.94 -12.38 17.34
N ALA A 118 5.21 -11.68 18.21
CA ALA A 118 4.97 -10.24 18.07
C ALA A 118 6.24 -9.34 18.22
N ALA A 119 7.35 -9.89 18.64
CA ALA A 119 8.63 -9.17 18.69
C ALA A 119 9.36 -9.18 17.33
N ASP A 120 9.06 -10.14 16.52
CA ASP A 120 9.45 -10.32 15.13
C ASP A 120 8.53 -9.44 14.25
N GLN A 121 7.34 -9.87 13.98
CA GLN A 121 6.39 -9.09 13.22
C GLN A 121 4.99 -9.16 13.82
N ILE A 122 4.30 -8.01 13.92
CA ILE A 122 2.88 -7.89 14.23
C ILE A 122 2.26 -6.67 13.55
N GLY A 123 1.08 -6.84 12.97
CA GLY A 123 0.33 -5.74 12.36
C GLY A 123 -0.94 -5.40 13.11
N HIS A 124 -1.36 -4.13 13.01
CA HIS A 124 -2.68 -3.67 13.42
C HIS A 124 -3.25 -2.72 12.38
N PHE A 125 -4.56 -2.76 12.17
CA PHE A 125 -5.19 -1.89 11.20
C PHE A 125 -6.60 -1.43 11.58
N ALA A 126 -7.03 -0.37 10.90
CA ALA A 126 -8.41 0.03 10.77
C ALA A 126 -8.79 0.09 9.29
N ILE A 127 -10.07 -0.15 9.01
CA ILE A 127 -10.61 -0.18 7.66
C ILE A 127 -11.93 0.60 7.64
N GLY A 128 -12.14 1.37 6.59
CA GLY A 128 -13.33 2.17 6.40
C GLY A 128 -13.69 2.28 4.93
N TRP A 129 -14.86 2.81 4.63
CA TRP A 129 -15.33 2.94 3.26
C TRP A 129 -16.25 4.15 3.08
N ASP A 130 -16.29 4.67 1.86
CA ASP A 130 -17.30 5.59 1.37
C ASP A 130 -17.83 5.16 0.00
N ALA A 131 -18.59 6.00 -0.69
CA ALA A 131 -19.11 5.69 -2.02
C ALA A 131 -18.05 5.55 -3.11
N ASN A 132 -16.81 6.02 -2.87
CA ASN A 132 -15.75 6.09 -3.86
C ASN A 132 -14.65 5.03 -3.63
N SER A 133 -14.30 4.76 -2.36
CA SER A 133 -13.11 3.97 -2.02
C SER A 133 -13.30 3.12 -0.77
N LEU A 134 -12.54 2.04 -0.72
CA LEU A 134 -12.16 1.32 0.50
C LEU A 134 -10.87 1.98 1.02
N TYR A 135 -10.83 2.28 2.30
CA TYR A 135 -9.69 2.92 2.97
C TYR A 135 -9.10 1.99 4.01
N LEU A 136 -7.80 1.94 4.09
CA LEU A 136 -7.08 1.10 5.04
C LEU A 136 -5.91 1.90 5.62
N PHE A 137 -5.76 1.85 6.94
CA PHE A 137 -4.57 2.32 7.65
C PHE A 137 -4.00 1.18 8.48
N VAL A 138 -2.73 0.87 8.26
CA VAL A 138 -2.01 -0.24 8.87
C VAL A 138 -0.75 0.27 9.55
N ILE A 139 -0.45 -0.25 10.73
CA ILE A 139 0.85 -0.16 11.37
C ILE A 139 1.39 -1.58 11.50
N VAL A 140 2.57 -1.82 10.98
CA VAL A 140 3.35 -3.03 11.21
C VAL A 140 4.50 -2.69 12.14
N ASN A 141 4.61 -3.40 13.24
CA ASN A 141 5.82 -3.40 14.06
C ASN A 141 6.66 -4.60 13.64
N ASP A 142 7.90 -4.36 13.38
CA ASP A 142 8.86 -5.26 12.79
C ASP A 142 10.23 -4.98 13.42
N GLU A 143 11.10 -5.95 13.60
CA GLU A 143 12.44 -5.71 14.11
C GLU A 143 13.42 -5.27 13.02
N LEU A 144 13.14 -5.59 11.74
CA LEU A 144 14.03 -5.22 10.63
C LEU A 144 13.27 -5.08 9.31
N HIS A 145 13.18 -3.87 8.80
CA HIS A 145 12.55 -3.63 7.50
C HIS A 145 13.47 -3.96 6.33
N VAL A 146 13.07 -4.92 5.51
CA VAL A 146 13.76 -5.29 4.26
C VAL A 146 12.78 -5.37 3.10
N GLN A 147 12.82 -4.38 2.21
CA GLN A 147 12.05 -4.38 0.95
C GLN A 147 12.92 -3.91 -0.20
N ILE A 148 13.47 -4.86 -0.95
CA ILE A 148 14.33 -4.58 -2.10
C ILE A 148 13.69 -4.99 -3.45
N GLN A 149 12.48 -5.52 -3.40
CA GLN A 149 11.75 -5.98 -4.58
C GLN A 149 10.68 -4.99 -5.02
N HIS A 150 10.29 -5.10 -6.29
CA HIS A 150 9.31 -4.26 -6.94
C HIS A 150 8.28 -5.09 -7.73
N GLY A 151 7.11 -4.50 -7.97
CA GLY A 151 6.08 -5.06 -8.82
C GLY A 151 5.62 -6.45 -8.37
N GLU A 152 5.68 -7.44 -9.25
CA GLU A 152 5.19 -8.79 -8.96
C GLU A 152 5.95 -9.54 -7.87
N LEU A 153 7.13 -9.05 -7.48
CA LEU A 153 7.99 -9.68 -6.48
C LEU A 153 7.88 -9.02 -5.09
N LEU A 154 6.96 -8.07 -4.89
CA LEU A 154 6.76 -7.37 -3.60
C LEU A 154 6.66 -8.30 -2.40
N TYR A 155 6.06 -9.47 -2.56
CA TYR A 155 5.87 -10.47 -1.50
C TYR A 155 7.18 -11.09 -0.97
N GLN A 156 8.32 -10.85 -1.65
CA GLN A 156 9.64 -11.29 -1.22
C GLN A 156 10.36 -10.25 -0.35
N GLY A 157 9.63 -9.39 0.31
CA GLY A 157 10.08 -8.40 1.26
C GLY A 157 8.90 -7.94 2.10
N ASP A 158 9.16 -7.02 3.03
CA ASP A 158 8.13 -6.46 3.89
C ASP A 158 7.05 -5.75 3.10
N SER A 159 5.89 -6.34 3.10
CA SER A 159 4.75 -5.85 2.34
C SER A 159 3.44 -6.39 2.89
N LEU A 160 2.36 -5.70 2.57
CA LEU A 160 1.02 -6.17 2.84
C LEU A 160 0.43 -6.85 1.61
N GLU A 161 -0.43 -7.82 1.83
CA GLU A 161 -1.21 -8.48 0.82
C GLU A 161 -2.68 -8.49 1.21
N LEU A 162 -3.50 -7.74 0.47
CA LEU A 162 -4.95 -7.71 0.61
C LEU A 162 -5.58 -8.74 -0.33
N GLN A 163 -6.36 -9.66 0.22
CA GLN A 163 -7.21 -10.58 -0.52
C GLN A 163 -8.67 -10.17 -0.33
N LEU A 164 -9.39 -10.02 -1.43
CA LEU A 164 -10.79 -9.59 -1.45
C LEU A 164 -11.58 -10.40 -2.46
N ASP A 165 -12.63 -11.09 -2.00
CA ASP A 165 -13.65 -11.74 -2.81
C ASP A 165 -14.88 -10.82 -2.83
N THR A 166 -15.23 -10.33 -4.01
CA THR A 166 -16.28 -9.31 -4.18
C THR A 166 -17.66 -9.89 -4.45
N ASP A 167 -17.78 -11.18 -4.67
CA ASP A 167 -19.06 -11.92 -4.80
C ASP A 167 -19.16 -13.09 -3.82
N LEU A 168 -18.82 -12.86 -2.56
CA LEU A 168 -18.85 -13.84 -1.48
C LEU A 168 -20.10 -14.74 -1.46
N ALA A 169 -21.24 -14.20 -1.88
CA ALA A 169 -22.50 -14.95 -1.90
C ALA A 169 -22.64 -15.84 -3.14
N GLY A 170 -22.06 -15.46 -4.26
CA GLY A 170 -22.19 -16.15 -5.54
C GLY A 170 -21.30 -17.38 -5.63
N ASP A 171 -20.17 -17.36 -4.95
CA ASP A 171 -19.17 -18.42 -5.03
C ASP A 171 -18.63 -18.89 -3.65
N PHE A 172 -19.43 -18.76 -2.61
CA PHE A 172 -19.10 -19.01 -1.20
C PHE A 172 -18.30 -20.29 -0.93
N ASP A 173 -18.60 -21.37 -1.66
CA ASP A 173 -17.95 -22.69 -1.53
C ASP A 173 -16.88 -22.95 -2.61
N THR A 174 -16.57 -21.95 -3.46
CA THR A 174 -15.60 -22.10 -4.54
C THR A 174 -14.17 -22.00 -4.01
N ARG A 175 -13.38 -23.07 -4.21
CA ARG A 175 -12.03 -23.24 -3.65
C ARG A 175 -10.91 -22.76 -4.58
N THR A 176 -11.25 -22.20 -5.69
CA THR A 176 -10.27 -21.68 -6.66
C THR A 176 -10.59 -20.23 -6.97
N LEU A 177 -9.55 -19.43 -7.14
CA LEU A 177 -9.71 -18.03 -7.49
C LEU A 177 -10.61 -17.85 -8.71
N SER A 178 -11.59 -16.97 -8.58
CA SER A 178 -12.52 -16.51 -9.60
C SER A 178 -12.09 -15.13 -10.14
N PRO A 179 -12.71 -14.58 -11.19
CA PRO A 179 -12.40 -13.24 -11.70
C PRO A 179 -12.72 -12.08 -10.74
N ASP A 180 -13.54 -12.31 -9.74
CA ASP A 180 -13.95 -11.35 -8.71
C ASP A 180 -13.17 -11.50 -7.39
N ASP A 181 -12.21 -12.44 -7.35
CA ASP A 181 -11.20 -12.55 -6.31
C ASP A 181 -9.98 -11.69 -6.64
N TYR A 182 -9.65 -10.80 -5.75
CA TYR A 182 -8.52 -9.88 -5.91
C TYR A 182 -7.38 -10.21 -4.93
N GLN A 183 -6.16 -10.13 -5.44
CA GLN A 183 -4.94 -10.19 -4.65
C GLN A 183 -4.10 -8.95 -4.95
N LEU A 184 -4.04 -8.03 -4.00
CA LEU A 184 -3.38 -6.74 -4.12
C LEU A 184 -2.21 -6.64 -3.13
N GLY A 185 -1.00 -6.47 -3.64
CA GLY A 185 0.19 -6.16 -2.85
C GLY A 185 0.32 -4.67 -2.62
N LEU A 186 0.71 -4.29 -1.41
CA LEU A 186 0.97 -2.93 -0.97
C LEU A 186 2.32 -2.90 -0.26
N SER A 187 3.29 -2.24 -0.82
CA SER A 187 4.63 -2.13 -0.25
C SER A 187 4.87 -0.75 0.33
N PRO A 188 5.50 -0.62 1.50
CA PRO A 188 5.97 0.66 2.02
C PRO A 188 7.18 1.22 1.25
N GLY A 189 7.83 0.40 0.40
CA GLY A 189 9.10 0.70 -0.25
C GLY A 189 10.30 0.47 0.66
N GLN A 190 11.49 0.45 0.10
CA GLN A 190 12.74 0.15 0.82
C GLN A 190 13.02 1.13 1.97
N ASP A 191 12.66 2.38 1.80
CA ASP A 191 12.86 3.47 2.78
C ASP A 191 11.61 3.75 3.62
N SER A 192 10.58 2.92 3.50
CA SER A 192 9.24 3.12 4.06
C SER A 192 8.58 4.46 3.66
N ALA A 193 9.05 5.10 2.57
CA ALA A 193 8.57 6.38 2.08
C ALA A 193 8.34 6.39 0.56
N SER A 194 8.66 5.29 -0.14
CA SER A 194 8.47 5.13 -1.59
C SER A 194 7.48 3.99 -1.88
N PRO A 195 6.21 4.12 -1.46
CA PRO A 195 5.25 3.04 -1.53
C PRO A 195 4.87 2.70 -2.96
N GLU A 196 4.59 1.43 -3.19
CA GLU A 196 4.06 0.93 -4.45
C GLU A 196 2.99 -0.14 -4.25
N ALA A 197 2.19 -0.39 -5.29
CA ALA A 197 1.17 -1.41 -5.29
C ALA A 197 1.26 -2.28 -6.54
N TYR A 198 0.90 -3.56 -6.39
CA TYR A 198 0.82 -4.50 -7.50
C TYR A 198 -0.39 -5.43 -7.37
N LEU A 199 -1.16 -5.56 -8.44
CA LEU A 199 -2.31 -6.46 -8.50
C LEU A 199 -1.88 -7.77 -9.17
N TRP A 200 -1.94 -8.90 -8.44
CA TRP A 200 -1.62 -10.23 -8.99
C TRP A 200 -2.84 -10.93 -9.58
N ASN A 201 -4.00 -10.75 -8.93
CA ASN A 201 -5.25 -11.39 -9.36
C ASN A 201 -6.38 -10.33 -9.38
N PRO A 202 -7.30 -10.37 -10.34
CA PRO A 202 -7.42 -11.34 -11.43
C PRO A 202 -6.34 -11.15 -12.51
N ALA A 203 -5.92 -12.26 -13.15
CA ALA A 203 -4.81 -12.29 -14.09
C ALA A 203 -4.96 -11.30 -15.27
N GLY A 204 -6.18 -11.01 -15.67
CA GLY A 204 -6.49 -10.04 -16.74
C GLY A 204 -6.24 -8.57 -16.36
N GLN A 205 -6.03 -8.27 -15.08
CA GLN A 205 -5.77 -6.93 -14.55
C GLN A 205 -4.38 -6.84 -13.87
N ARG A 206 -3.53 -7.87 -14.02
CA ARG A 206 -2.21 -7.93 -13.39
C ARG A 206 -1.36 -6.72 -13.74
N GLY A 207 -0.70 -6.14 -12.74
CA GLY A 207 0.19 -4.99 -12.90
C GLY A 207 -0.03 -3.92 -11.84
N THR A 208 0.51 -2.72 -12.08
CA THR A 208 0.30 -1.56 -11.20
C THR A 208 -1.15 -1.08 -11.31
N PRO A 209 -1.92 -1.11 -10.22
CA PRO A 209 -3.31 -0.67 -10.24
C PRO A 209 -3.42 0.85 -10.46
N THR A 210 -4.45 1.28 -11.19
CA THR A 210 -4.69 2.71 -11.45
C THR A 210 -5.71 3.30 -10.49
N GLY A 211 -5.54 4.58 -10.15
CA GLY A 211 -6.47 5.33 -9.29
C GLY A 211 -6.33 5.06 -7.80
N LEU A 212 -5.45 4.15 -7.38
CA LEU A 212 -5.10 3.92 -5.99
C LEU A 212 -4.19 5.05 -5.49
N ILE A 213 -4.45 5.54 -4.26
CA ILE A 213 -3.60 6.51 -3.58
C ILE A 213 -3.00 5.79 -2.37
N LEU A 214 -1.68 5.86 -2.24
CA LEU A 214 -0.92 5.13 -1.23
C LEU A 214 0.13 6.03 -0.61
N ALA A 215 0.23 6.01 0.71
CA ALA A 215 1.29 6.67 1.48
C ALA A 215 1.90 5.68 2.47
N SER A 216 3.17 5.86 2.77
CA SER A 216 3.88 5.09 3.79
C SER A 216 4.88 5.95 4.53
N ARG A 217 5.26 5.49 5.72
CA ARG A 217 6.36 6.07 6.51
C ARG A 217 6.94 5.04 7.48
N ALA A 218 8.21 5.21 7.84
CA ALA A 218 8.81 4.45 8.94
C ALA A 218 8.15 4.79 10.29
N THR A 219 8.05 3.81 11.18
CA THR A 219 7.56 3.98 12.56
C THR A 219 8.64 3.59 13.56
N GLY A 220 9.17 4.59 14.31
CA GLY A 220 10.22 4.36 15.30
C GLY A 220 11.59 4.05 14.71
N ASP A 221 12.49 3.53 15.57
CA ASP A 221 13.89 3.24 15.26
C ASP A 221 14.13 1.77 14.86
N GLN A 222 13.10 0.94 14.95
CA GLN A 222 13.07 -0.47 14.56
C GLN A 222 12.42 -0.58 13.16
N GLY A 223 12.44 -1.73 12.54
CA GLY A 223 11.97 -1.94 11.15
C GLY A 223 10.50 -1.66 10.83
N GLY A 224 9.69 -1.18 11.78
CA GLY A 224 8.26 -0.98 11.58
C GLY A 224 7.89 0.15 10.60
N TYR A 225 6.71 0.03 10.00
CA TYR A 225 6.16 1.02 9.09
C TYR A 225 4.66 1.26 9.30
N ALA A 226 4.19 2.42 8.85
CA ALA A 226 2.78 2.70 8.65
C ALA A 226 2.49 2.82 7.15
N LEU A 227 1.34 2.31 6.74
CA LEU A 227 0.86 2.35 5.37
C LEU A 227 -0.60 2.78 5.37
N GLU A 228 -0.95 3.71 4.49
CA GLU A 228 -2.32 4.18 4.33
C GLU A 228 -2.70 4.19 2.86
N VAL A 229 -3.91 3.70 2.55
CA VAL A 229 -4.33 3.53 1.16
C VAL A 229 -5.81 3.87 0.98
N ALA A 230 -6.11 4.55 -0.14
CA ALA A 230 -7.44 4.65 -0.71
C ALA A 230 -7.51 3.81 -1.99
N ILE A 231 -8.34 2.77 -1.97
CA ILE A 231 -8.51 1.83 -3.09
C ILE A 231 -9.89 2.12 -3.72
N PRO A 232 -9.94 2.65 -4.95
CA PRO A 232 -11.22 3.00 -5.57
C PRO A 232 -12.04 1.74 -5.87
N TRP A 233 -13.34 1.77 -5.60
CA TRP A 233 -14.25 0.65 -5.89
C TRP A 233 -14.28 0.26 -7.37
N SER A 234 -13.93 1.21 -8.26
CA SER A 234 -13.80 0.94 -9.69
C SER A 234 -12.68 -0.06 -10.02
N LEU A 235 -11.66 -0.23 -9.15
CA LEU A 235 -10.65 -1.28 -9.31
C LEU A 235 -11.29 -2.67 -9.23
N TYR A 236 -12.29 -2.79 -8.36
CA TYR A 236 -13.00 -4.03 -8.11
C TYR A 236 -14.29 -4.18 -8.96
N GLY A 237 -14.63 -3.17 -9.76
CA GLY A 237 -15.91 -3.16 -10.49
C GLY A 237 -17.14 -3.20 -9.59
N LEU A 238 -17.01 -2.82 -8.32
CA LEU A 238 -18.01 -2.95 -7.27
C LEU A 238 -18.70 -1.62 -7.00
N THR A 239 -20.02 -1.67 -6.74
CA THR A 239 -20.78 -0.55 -6.14
C THR A 239 -21.06 -0.89 -4.68
N PRO A 240 -20.43 -0.18 -3.72
CA PRO A 240 -20.55 -0.52 -2.31
C PRO A 240 -21.93 -0.14 -1.75
N THR A 241 -22.43 -0.97 -0.84
CA THR A 241 -23.67 -0.70 -0.10
C THR A 241 -23.50 -1.09 1.36
N GLY A 242 -24.12 -0.36 2.28
CA GLY A 242 -24.11 -0.72 3.69
C GLY A 242 -24.73 -2.11 3.92
N GLY A 243 -24.06 -2.92 4.73
CA GLY A 243 -24.40 -4.32 5.01
C GLY A 243 -23.83 -5.33 4.01
N LEU A 244 -23.17 -4.91 2.91
CA LEU A 244 -22.52 -5.82 1.98
C LEU A 244 -21.39 -6.58 2.70
N ARG A 245 -21.31 -7.88 2.44
CA ARG A 245 -20.25 -8.75 2.94
C ARG A 245 -19.38 -9.23 1.79
N LEU A 246 -18.07 -9.22 2.04
CA LEU A 246 -17.00 -9.57 1.11
C LEU A 246 -16.11 -10.63 1.77
N GLY A 247 -15.52 -11.54 0.99
CA GLY A 247 -14.43 -12.35 1.50
C GLY A 247 -13.19 -11.48 1.72
N PHE A 248 -12.42 -11.72 2.81
CA PHE A 248 -11.33 -10.82 3.17
C PHE A 248 -10.21 -11.51 3.94
N ALA A 249 -8.98 -11.22 3.57
CA ALA A 249 -7.81 -11.42 4.42
C ALA A 249 -6.80 -10.31 4.18
N LEU A 250 -6.20 -9.79 5.24
CA LEU A 250 -5.05 -8.90 5.18
C LEU A 250 -3.86 -9.61 5.80
N ASN A 251 -2.76 -9.63 5.07
CA ASN A 251 -1.55 -10.36 5.42
C ASN A 251 -0.36 -9.41 5.44
N SER A 252 0.68 -9.75 6.21
CA SER A 252 1.98 -9.08 6.19
C SER A 252 3.06 -10.12 5.91
N SER A 253 3.80 -9.91 4.83
CA SER A 253 5.04 -10.65 4.53
C SER A 253 6.20 -10.03 5.26
N ASP A 254 7.20 -10.83 5.52
CA ASP A 254 8.33 -10.57 6.38
C ASP A 254 9.64 -11.04 5.73
N ASP A 255 10.68 -10.21 5.80
CA ASP A 255 12.05 -10.50 5.35
C ASP A 255 13.06 -9.82 6.28
N ASP A 256 13.85 -10.61 7.00
CA ASP A 256 14.90 -10.15 7.92
C ASP A 256 16.30 -10.26 7.33
N GLN A 257 16.45 -10.50 6.03
CA GLN A 257 17.75 -10.71 5.41
C GLN A 257 18.20 -9.53 4.54
N PRO A 258 18.93 -8.54 5.07
CA PRO A 258 19.38 -7.39 4.31
C PRO A 258 20.10 -7.76 3.03
N GLY A 259 19.60 -7.25 1.89
CA GLY A 259 20.16 -7.50 0.57
C GLY A 259 19.81 -8.85 -0.05
N VAL A 260 18.95 -9.63 0.59
CA VAL A 260 18.36 -10.86 0.05
C VAL A 260 16.86 -10.66 -0.09
N ALA A 261 16.27 -11.09 -1.19
CA ALA A 261 14.83 -11.02 -1.39
C ALA A 261 14.22 -12.39 -1.10
N VAL A 262 13.56 -12.52 0.03
CA VAL A 262 12.93 -13.78 0.46
C VAL A 262 11.72 -13.53 1.33
N GLN A 263 10.63 -14.21 1.08
CA GLN A 263 9.54 -14.27 2.04
C GLN A 263 9.92 -15.27 3.14
N GLU A 264 10.35 -14.79 4.30
CA GLU A 264 10.75 -15.62 5.44
C GLU A 264 9.55 -16.11 6.22
N SER A 265 8.59 -15.24 6.45
CA SER A 265 7.33 -15.58 7.12
C SER A 265 6.16 -14.81 6.50
N MET A 266 4.95 -15.11 6.95
CA MET A 266 3.76 -14.30 6.69
C MET A 266 2.76 -14.48 7.82
N ILE A 267 2.26 -13.37 8.32
CA ILE A 267 1.12 -13.32 9.25
C ILE A 267 -0.14 -12.82 8.55
N SER A 268 -1.31 -13.16 9.09
CA SER A 268 -2.62 -12.89 8.51
C SER A 268 -3.64 -12.49 9.57
N THR A 269 -4.75 -11.93 9.15
CA THR A 269 -5.96 -11.72 9.99
C THR A 269 -6.66 -13.04 10.35
N VAL A 270 -6.41 -14.10 9.59
CA VAL A 270 -7.04 -15.42 9.81
C VAL A 270 -6.02 -16.55 9.67
N SER A 271 -6.04 -17.49 10.61
CA SER A 271 -5.09 -18.63 10.66
C SER A 271 -5.32 -19.68 9.57
N THR A 272 -6.48 -19.65 8.94
CA THR A 272 -6.87 -20.61 7.89
C THR A 272 -6.41 -20.22 6.50
N ARG A 273 -5.94 -18.97 6.32
CA ARG A 273 -5.65 -18.39 5.03
C ARG A 273 -4.73 -19.26 4.18
N THR A 274 -5.16 -19.55 2.96
CA THR A 274 -4.34 -20.03 1.85
C THR A 274 -4.47 -19.11 0.66
N LEU A 275 -3.39 -19.00 -0.16
CA LEU A 275 -3.31 -18.00 -1.23
C LEU A 275 -4.42 -18.14 -2.27
N THR A 276 -4.71 -19.37 -2.69
CA THR A 276 -5.54 -19.66 -3.88
C THR A 276 -6.90 -20.31 -3.55
N ASP A 277 -7.26 -20.40 -2.27
CA ASP A 277 -8.55 -20.95 -1.82
C ASP A 277 -9.33 -19.86 -1.05
N PRO A 278 -10.24 -19.10 -1.71
CA PRO A 278 -11.01 -18.06 -1.07
C PRO A 278 -11.86 -18.53 0.11
N THR A 279 -12.26 -19.82 0.13
CA THR A 279 -13.05 -20.38 1.25
C THR A 279 -12.30 -20.36 2.58
N THR A 280 -11.00 -20.14 2.58
CA THR A 280 -10.13 -20.06 3.76
C THR A 280 -9.96 -18.63 4.29
N TRP A 281 -10.42 -17.61 3.56
CA TRP A 281 -10.39 -16.22 3.99
C TRP A 281 -11.52 -15.91 4.97
N GLY A 282 -11.43 -14.81 5.69
CA GLY A 282 -12.47 -14.33 6.60
C GLY A 282 -13.57 -13.55 5.86
N THR A 283 -14.29 -12.73 6.62
CA THR A 283 -15.38 -11.88 6.10
C THR A 283 -15.19 -10.44 6.54
N LEU A 284 -15.33 -9.51 5.59
CA LEU A 284 -15.44 -8.07 5.80
C LEU A 284 -16.90 -7.65 5.60
N GLN A 285 -17.46 -6.87 6.51
CA GLN A 285 -18.75 -6.22 6.35
C GLN A 285 -18.58 -4.72 6.20
N LEU A 286 -19.21 -4.15 5.19
CA LEU A 286 -19.33 -2.70 5.04
C LEU A 286 -20.44 -2.22 5.98
N ASP A 287 -20.10 -1.47 7.02
CA ASP A 287 -21.11 -0.97 7.96
C ASP A 287 -22.03 0.07 7.29
N PRO A 288 -23.30 0.16 7.71
CA PRO A 288 -24.29 1.07 7.13
C PRO A 288 -23.96 2.54 7.23
#